data_c8a64a9b9b313a5b7638087d2a8a75a7
#
_entry.id   c8a64a9b9b313a5b7638087d2a8a75a7
#
_cell.length_a   1.000
_cell.length_b   1.000
_cell.length_c   1.000
_cell.angle_alpha   90.00
_cell.angle_beta   90.00
_cell.angle_gamma   90.00
#
_symmetry.space_group_name_H-M   'P 1'
#
loop_
_entity.id
_entity.type
_entity.pdbx_description
1 polymer ?
#
loop_
_entity_poly.entity_id
_entity_poly.type
_entity_poly.pdbx_seq_one_letter_code
_entity_poly.pdbx_strand_id
1 'polypeptide(L)'
;MLGVAALVAASTAFAHAHLASSVPAANAEVVAPTEVTIRFTEPLEPAFSKIALADASGNTAAQVSSQVDGGDAKVMRLPLPQLSAGRYAVHWTAVATDGHRTQGNFTFIVK
;
A
#
# COMPACT_ATOMS: atom_id res chain seq x y z
N MET A 1 17.00 -52.09 -0.31
CA MET A 1 16.94 -50.89 -1.14
C MET A 1 16.06 -49.88 -0.48
N LEU A 2 16.67 -48.85 0.07
CA LEU A 2 16.02 -47.77 0.74
C LEU A 2 15.56 -46.72 -0.30
N GLY A 3 14.28 -46.65 -0.56
CA GLY A 3 13.71 -45.56 -1.30
C GLY A 3 13.75 -44.29 -0.44
N VAL A 4 14.59 -43.33 -0.80
CA VAL A 4 14.58 -42.00 -0.20
C VAL A 4 13.32 -41.32 -0.71
N ALA A 5 12.26 -41.30 0.10
CA ALA A 5 11.18 -40.39 -0.13
C ALA A 5 11.73 -38.97 0.11
N ALA A 6 12.07 -38.27 -0.95
CA ALA A 6 12.32 -36.86 -0.88
C ALA A 6 11.01 -36.20 -0.42
N LEU A 7 10.92 -35.83 0.83
CA LEU A 7 9.89 -34.92 1.31
C LEU A 7 10.18 -33.57 0.64
N VAL A 8 9.54 -33.34 -0.50
CA VAL A 8 9.40 -32.01 -1.01
C VAL A 8 8.41 -31.33 -0.08
N ALA A 9 8.94 -30.65 0.93
CA ALA A 9 8.15 -29.69 1.67
C ALA A 9 7.74 -28.63 0.67
N ALA A 10 6.52 -28.74 0.15
CA ALA A 10 5.88 -27.64 -0.52
C ALA A 10 5.74 -26.54 0.51
N SER A 11 6.72 -25.62 0.54
CA SER A 11 6.53 -24.36 1.24
C SER A 11 5.35 -23.68 0.55
N THR A 12 4.18 -23.70 1.21
CA THR A 12 3.13 -22.78 0.86
C THR A 12 3.68 -21.39 1.11
N ALA A 13 4.25 -20.79 0.09
CA ALA A 13 4.54 -19.38 0.11
C ALA A 13 3.19 -18.69 0.18
N PHE A 14 2.81 -18.24 1.40
CA PHE A 14 1.70 -17.33 1.54
C PHE A 14 2.10 -16.04 0.85
N ALA A 15 1.47 -15.75 -0.28
CA ALA A 15 1.65 -14.51 -0.98
C ALA A 15 0.96 -13.42 -0.18
N HIS A 16 1.72 -12.71 0.67
CA HIS A 16 1.24 -11.49 1.32
C HIS A 16 1.49 -10.32 0.37
N ALA A 17 0.51 -9.43 0.26
CA ALA A 17 0.68 -8.19 -0.48
C ALA A 17 1.60 -7.26 0.32
N HIS A 18 2.84 -7.10 -0.12
CA HIS A 18 3.79 -6.17 0.45
C HIS A 18 3.91 -4.94 -0.43
N LEU A 19 4.20 -3.79 0.20
CA LEU A 19 4.51 -2.57 -0.54
C LEU A 19 5.79 -2.78 -1.34
N ALA A 20 5.69 -2.69 -2.67
CA ALA A 20 6.82 -2.78 -3.58
C ALA A 20 7.42 -1.40 -3.86
N SER A 21 6.58 -0.39 -4.06
CA SER A 21 6.99 1.00 -4.27
C SER A 21 5.85 1.95 -3.95
N SER A 22 6.18 3.22 -3.71
CA SER A 22 5.18 4.26 -3.52
C SER A 22 5.66 5.60 -4.09
N VAL A 23 4.68 6.42 -4.47
CA VAL A 23 4.90 7.81 -4.87
C VAL A 23 3.83 8.65 -4.16
N PRO A 24 4.18 9.57 -3.27
CA PRO A 24 5.54 9.84 -2.76
C PRO A 24 6.16 8.63 -2.06
N ALA A 25 7.48 8.51 -2.17
CA ALA A 25 8.22 7.47 -1.44
C ALA A 25 8.31 7.80 0.05
N ALA A 26 8.57 6.79 0.87
CA ALA A 26 8.82 7.00 2.30
C ALA A 26 9.97 7.98 2.52
N ASN A 27 9.75 8.94 3.40
CA ASN A 27 10.69 10.01 3.77
C ASN A 27 11.04 10.99 2.64
N ALA A 28 10.32 10.95 1.52
CA ALA A 28 10.53 11.89 0.42
C ALA A 28 10.08 13.30 0.79
N GLU A 29 10.75 14.29 0.24
CA GLU A 29 10.30 15.68 0.22
C GLU A 29 9.80 16.00 -1.18
N VAL A 30 8.54 16.43 -1.29
CA VAL A 30 7.89 16.62 -2.58
C VAL A 30 7.17 17.95 -2.65
N VAL A 31 6.99 18.45 -3.86
CA VAL A 31 6.14 19.60 -4.14
C VAL A 31 4.73 19.08 -4.41
N ALA A 32 3.76 19.66 -3.71
CA ALA A 32 2.31 19.43 -3.86
C ALA A 32 1.90 18.18 -4.66
N PRO A 33 1.97 16.98 -4.08
CA PRO A 33 1.57 15.76 -4.79
C PRO A 33 0.06 15.75 -5.05
N THR A 34 -0.37 15.19 -6.17
CA THR A 34 -1.79 15.11 -6.53
C THR A 34 -2.43 13.79 -6.15
N GLU A 35 -1.62 12.79 -5.84
CA GLU A 35 -2.10 11.49 -5.37
C GLU A 35 -1.00 10.75 -4.60
N VAL A 36 -1.42 9.81 -3.78
CA VAL A 36 -0.55 8.76 -3.27
C VAL A 36 -0.81 7.52 -4.12
N THR A 37 0.24 6.97 -4.71
CA THR A 37 0.18 5.74 -5.48
C THR A 37 1.05 4.70 -4.80
N ILE A 38 0.50 3.53 -4.52
CA ILE A 38 1.25 2.41 -3.94
C ILE A 38 1.13 1.20 -4.87
N ARG A 39 2.26 0.61 -5.18
CA ARG A 39 2.33 -0.67 -5.89
C ARG A 39 2.65 -1.76 -4.89
N PHE A 40 1.88 -2.83 -4.94
CA PHE A 40 2.05 -4.01 -4.09
C PHE A 40 2.60 -5.19 -4.89
N THR A 41 3.08 -6.19 -4.17
CA THR A 41 3.64 -7.40 -4.78
C THR A 41 2.59 -8.38 -5.28
N GLU A 42 1.34 -8.24 -4.81
CA GLU A 42 0.24 -9.15 -5.13
C GLU A 42 -1.02 -8.38 -5.51
N PRO A 43 -1.91 -8.96 -6.31
CA PRO A 43 -3.22 -8.35 -6.60
C PRO A 43 -4.05 -8.16 -5.33
N LEU A 44 -4.78 -7.06 -5.27
CA LEU A 44 -5.55 -6.64 -4.11
C LEU A 44 -7.05 -6.88 -4.32
N GLU A 45 -7.74 -7.15 -3.20
CA GLU A 45 -9.20 -7.10 -3.11
C GLU A 45 -9.63 -5.64 -2.92
N PRO A 46 -10.31 -5.03 -3.91
CA PRO A 46 -10.65 -3.60 -3.85
C PRO A 46 -11.54 -3.23 -2.66
N ALA A 47 -12.46 -4.11 -2.30
CA ALA A 47 -13.42 -3.82 -1.23
C ALA A 47 -12.77 -3.73 0.16
N PHE A 48 -11.60 -4.31 0.35
CA PHE A 48 -10.96 -4.44 1.66
C PHE A 48 -9.61 -3.71 1.75
N SER A 49 -9.15 -3.14 0.66
CA SER A 49 -7.85 -2.46 0.58
C SER A 49 -8.05 -0.96 0.54
N LYS A 50 -7.26 -0.21 1.29
CA LYS A 50 -7.38 1.25 1.35
C LYS A 50 -6.09 1.95 1.72
N ILE A 51 -6.01 3.22 1.33
CA ILE A 51 -4.99 4.17 1.77
C ILE A 51 -5.69 5.31 2.50
N ALA A 52 -5.15 5.71 3.65
CA ALA A 52 -5.57 6.89 4.39
C ALA A 52 -4.39 7.84 4.56
N LEU A 53 -4.66 9.13 4.59
CA LEU A 53 -3.65 10.16 4.80
C LEU A 53 -4.03 11.03 6.00
N ALA A 54 -3.07 11.25 6.89
CA ALA A 54 -3.22 12.14 8.03
C ALA A 54 -2.16 13.25 7.96
N ASP A 55 -2.52 14.45 8.46
CA ASP A 55 -1.58 15.54 8.65
C ASP A 55 -0.75 15.35 9.94
N ALA A 56 0.16 16.28 10.22
CA ALA A 56 1.04 16.20 11.38
C ALA A 56 0.29 16.23 12.72
N SER A 57 -0.95 16.73 12.75
CA SER A 57 -1.81 16.75 13.94
C SER A 57 -2.65 15.48 14.08
N GLY A 58 -2.56 14.56 13.14
CA GLY A 58 -3.34 13.32 13.12
C GLY A 58 -4.73 13.46 12.49
N ASN A 59 -5.05 14.61 11.90
CA ASN A 59 -6.33 14.81 11.22
C ASN A 59 -6.29 14.21 9.82
N THR A 60 -7.45 13.70 9.37
CA THR A 60 -7.62 13.21 8.00
C THR A 60 -7.29 14.31 7.00
N ALA A 61 -6.37 14.04 6.10
CA ALA A 61 -5.91 15.00 5.10
C ALA A 61 -6.45 14.74 3.70
N ALA A 62 -7.09 13.59 3.46
CA ALA A 62 -7.75 13.27 2.20
C ALA A 62 -9.16 12.75 2.48
N GLN A 63 -10.16 13.38 1.86
CA GLN A 63 -11.58 13.09 2.14
C GLN A 63 -12.18 12.06 1.17
N VAL A 64 -11.54 11.87 0.01
CA VAL A 64 -11.99 10.88 -0.97
C VAL A 64 -11.42 9.51 -0.65
N SER A 65 -12.13 8.46 -1.05
CA SER A 65 -11.67 7.09 -0.86
C SER A 65 -10.56 6.73 -1.86
N SER A 66 -9.59 5.94 -1.39
CA SER A 66 -8.63 5.30 -2.28
C SER A 66 -9.31 4.24 -3.15
N GLN A 67 -8.69 3.93 -4.27
CA GLN A 67 -9.19 2.90 -5.19
C GLN A 67 -8.05 2.03 -5.71
N VAL A 68 -8.33 0.75 -5.84
CA VAL A 68 -7.47 -0.17 -6.59
C VAL A 68 -7.64 0.13 -8.07
N ASP A 69 -6.54 0.24 -8.80
CA ASP A 69 -6.57 0.56 -10.22
C ASP A 69 -7.30 -0.53 -11.02
N GLY A 70 -8.22 -0.12 -11.91
CA GLY A 70 -9.02 -1.05 -12.69
C GLY A 70 -8.22 -1.84 -13.73
N GLY A 71 -7.07 -1.33 -14.15
CA GLY A 71 -6.19 -1.98 -15.13
C GLY A 71 -5.03 -2.76 -14.50
N ASP A 72 -4.75 -2.55 -13.20
CA ASP A 72 -3.67 -3.23 -12.49
C ASP A 72 -4.03 -3.37 -11.01
N ALA A 73 -4.51 -4.55 -10.63
CA ALA A 73 -4.97 -4.84 -9.28
C ALA A 73 -3.86 -4.81 -8.22
N LYS A 74 -2.61 -4.64 -8.61
CA LYS A 74 -1.47 -4.44 -7.69
C LYS A 74 -1.25 -2.98 -7.32
N VAL A 75 -1.98 -2.06 -7.94
CA VAL A 75 -1.82 -0.61 -7.74
C VAL A 75 -3.03 -0.05 -7.02
N MET A 76 -2.78 0.75 -5.99
CA MET A 76 -3.81 1.48 -5.27
C MET A 76 -3.48 2.98 -5.28
N ARG A 77 -4.49 3.83 -5.48
CA ARG A 77 -4.34 5.28 -5.60
C ARG A 77 -5.26 6.00 -4.65
N LEU A 78 -4.74 7.04 -4.01
CA LEU A 78 -5.52 7.98 -3.20
C LEU A 78 -5.37 9.37 -3.83
N PRO A 79 -6.43 9.93 -4.44
CA PRO A 79 -6.41 11.32 -4.88
C PRO A 79 -6.25 12.26 -3.69
N LEU A 80 -5.45 13.31 -3.87
CA LEU A 80 -5.16 14.28 -2.82
C LEU A 80 -5.75 15.64 -3.16
N PRO A 81 -6.27 16.36 -2.15
CA PRO A 81 -6.53 17.80 -2.30
C PRO A 81 -5.19 18.53 -2.36
N GLN A 82 -5.25 19.84 -2.58
CA GLN A 82 -4.05 20.65 -2.45
C GLN A 82 -3.58 20.61 -0.99
N LEU A 83 -2.39 20.04 -0.77
CA LEU A 83 -1.82 19.92 0.57
C LEU A 83 -0.94 21.13 0.87
N SER A 84 -1.05 21.65 2.09
CA SER A 84 -0.12 22.66 2.60
C SER A 84 1.21 22.01 2.95
N ALA A 85 2.26 22.83 3.03
CA ALA A 85 3.58 22.37 3.46
C ALA A 85 3.50 21.72 4.84
N GLY A 86 4.17 20.61 5.02
CA GLY A 86 4.19 19.88 6.29
C GLY A 86 4.46 18.40 6.11
N ARG A 87 4.43 17.68 7.23
CA ARG A 87 4.62 16.23 7.27
C ARG A 87 3.26 15.53 7.20
N TYR A 88 3.18 14.50 6.38
CA TYR A 88 1.98 13.67 6.24
C TYR A 88 2.30 12.21 6.48
N ALA A 89 1.36 11.51 7.09
CA ALA A 89 1.46 10.07 7.34
C ALA A 89 0.48 9.31 6.45
N VAL A 90 1.01 8.34 5.74
CA VAL A 90 0.22 7.38 4.95
C VAL A 90 0.03 6.14 5.79
N HIS A 91 -1.21 5.68 5.92
CA HIS A 91 -1.54 4.37 6.45
C HIS A 91 -2.22 3.57 5.37
N TRP A 92 -1.72 2.39 5.08
CA TRP A 92 -2.33 1.52 4.09
C TRP A 92 -2.72 0.17 4.69
N THR A 93 -3.81 -0.38 4.17
CA THR A 93 -4.27 -1.73 4.43
C THR A 93 -4.41 -2.43 3.10
N ALA A 94 -3.79 -3.57 2.93
CA ALA A 94 -3.88 -4.36 1.71
C ALA A 94 -4.38 -5.76 2.03
N VAL A 95 -5.41 -6.18 1.32
CA VAL A 95 -5.93 -7.54 1.40
C VAL A 95 -5.69 -8.18 0.04
N ALA A 96 -4.84 -9.20 0.01
CA ALA A 96 -4.57 -9.95 -1.21
C ALA A 96 -5.78 -10.80 -1.61
N THR A 97 -5.81 -11.24 -2.86
CA THR A 97 -6.94 -12.05 -3.39
C THR A 97 -7.10 -13.38 -2.66
N ASP A 98 -6.06 -13.86 -1.97
CA ASP A 98 -6.14 -15.04 -1.11
C ASP A 98 -6.73 -14.76 0.28
N GLY A 99 -7.09 -13.50 0.58
CA GLY A 99 -7.70 -13.08 1.83
C GLY A 99 -6.73 -12.64 2.92
N HIS A 100 -5.42 -12.74 2.73
CA HIS A 100 -4.44 -12.30 3.72
C HIS A 100 -4.33 -10.77 3.77
N ARG A 101 -4.36 -10.23 4.97
CA ARG A 101 -4.31 -8.79 5.23
C ARG A 101 -2.93 -8.38 5.71
N THR A 102 -2.42 -7.31 5.12
CA THR A 102 -1.21 -6.61 5.57
C THR A 102 -1.52 -5.13 5.77
N GLN A 103 -0.69 -4.45 6.53
CA GLN A 103 -0.82 -3.01 6.75
C GLN A 103 0.55 -2.40 7.00
N GLY A 104 0.66 -1.11 6.75
CA GLY A 104 1.88 -0.38 6.98
C GLY A 104 1.68 1.12 7.02
N ASN A 105 2.72 1.82 7.41
CA ASN A 105 2.75 3.27 7.52
C ASN A 105 4.06 3.80 6.95
N PHE A 106 3.99 4.98 6.35
CA PHE A 106 5.17 5.77 6.05
C PHE A 106 4.80 7.24 6.02
N THR A 107 5.81 8.11 6.07
CA THR A 107 5.61 9.56 6.05
C THR A 107 6.33 10.17 4.87
N PHE A 108 5.84 11.32 4.41
CA PHE A 108 6.52 12.18 3.45
C PHE A 108 6.32 13.65 3.84
N ILE A 109 7.11 14.52 3.24
CA ILE A 109 7.07 15.96 3.52
C ILE A 109 6.66 16.69 2.25
N VAL A 110 5.70 17.60 2.38
CA VAL A 110 5.33 18.57 1.34
C VAL A 110 6.12 19.85 1.62
N LYS A 111 6.83 20.29 0.60
CA LYS A 111 7.62 21.54 0.68
C LYS A 111 6.75 22.78 0.57
#